data_545c87d598ceebb6311f5b1014a57e68
#
_entry.id   545c87d598ceebb6311f5b1014a57e68
#
_cell.length_a   1.000
_cell.length_b   1.000
_cell.length_c   1.000
_cell.angle_alpha   90.00
_cell.angle_beta   90.00
_cell.angle_gamma   90.00
#
_symmetry.space_group_name_H-M   'P 1'
#
loop_
_entity.id
_entity.type
_entity.pdbx_description
1 polymer ?
#
loop_
_entity_poly.entity_id
_entity_poly.type
_entity_poly.pdbx_seq_one_letter_code
_entity_poly.pdbx_strand_id
1 'polypeptide(L)'
;AFGTENTCRHNLKYWGLEEYLGFGPSAHSYMTGADGRGLRFNNVSSVEKYLKSWEDTLEDEGPSAVEAFSENTLMDDVSEYIFTGLRKNSGIDLGDFRRRFGKDLWEFYSGHVREEFEEYVDGGFAAVTDDNIRLTVKGMNISNRIMALFV
;
A
#
# COMPACT_ATOMS: atom_id res chain seq x y z
N ALA A 1 -7.30 7.84 10.89
CA ALA A 1 -7.09 8.27 12.27
C ALA A 1 -7.21 9.78 12.33
N PHE A 2 -8.27 10.27 12.94
CA PHE A 2 -8.53 11.70 13.09
C PHE A 2 -7.86 12.17 14.40
N GLY A 3 -6.70 12.82 14.31
CA GLY A 3 -6.00 13.44 15.43
C GLY A 3 -4.50 13.14 15.41
N THR A 4 -3.71 14.13 15.75
CA THR A 4 -2.24 14.08 15.72
C THR A 4 -1.63 13.29 16.88
N GLU A 5 -2.37 13.07 17.96
CA GLU A 5 -1.85 12.43 19.18
C GLU A 5 -2.23 10.96 19.34
N ASN A 6 -3.22 10.44 18.61
CA ASN A 6 -3.71 9.06 18.73
C ASN A 6 -3.68 8.31 17.38
N THR A 7 -2.60 8.43 16.63
CA THR A 7 -2.43 7.65 15.39
C THR A 7 -2.11 6.18 15.71
N CYS A 8 -2.84 5.25 15.09
CA CYS A 8 -2.54 3.84 15.18
C CYS A 8 -1.22 3.56 14.42
N ARG A 9 -0.12 3.45 15.16
CA ARG A 9 1.23 3.23 14.59
C ARG A 9 1.28 1.96 13.74
N HIS A 10 0.52 0.94 14.11
CA HIS A 10 0.42 -0.30 13.35
C HIS A 10 -0.17 -0.06 11.95
N ASN A 11 -1.29 0.67 11.86
CA ASN A 11 -1.89 0.98 10.57
C ASN A 11 -0.99 1.89 9.70
N LEU A 12 -0.24 2.80 10.33
CA LEU A 12 0.69 3.67 9.60
C LEU A 12 1.81 2.89 8.92
N LYS A 13 2.27 1.78 9.50
CA LYS A 13 3.24 0.88 8.86
C LYS A 13 2.68 0.29 7.57
N TYR A 14 1.46 -0.27 7.62
CA TYR A 14 0.80 -0.78 6.41
C TYR A 14 0.61 0.32 5.35
N TRP A 15 0.16 1.51 5.76
CA TRP A 15 -0.04 2.63 4.84
C TRP A 15 1.26 3.30 4.39
N GLY A 16 2.36 3.03 5.06
CA GLY A 16 3.71 3.42 4.66
C GLY A 16 4.40 2.42 3.75
N LEU A 17 3.76 1.27 3.46
CA LEU A 17 4.37 0.15 2.75
C LEU A 17 5.69 -0.31 3.43
N GLU A 18 5.71 -0.31 4.77
CA GLU A 18 6.80 -0.90 5.53
C GLU A 18 6.70 -2.43 5.49
N GLU A 19 7.83 -3.10 5.46
CA GLU A 19 7.89 -4.56 5.48
C GLU A 19 7.29 -5.14 6.76
N TYR A 20 6.58 -6.24 6.63
CA TYR A 20 6.03 -6.98 7.75
C TYR A 20 5.92 -8.47 7.45
N LEU A 21 6.07 -9.28 8.48
CA LEU A 21 5.85 -10.72 8.45
C LEU A 21 4.60 -11.07 9.25
N GLY A 22 3.70 -11.81 8.61
CA GLY A 22 2.51 -12.36 9.23
C GLY A 22 2.76 -13.77 9.77
N PHE A 23 2.36 -14.04 11.01
CA PHE A 23 2.47 -15.33 11.65
C PHE A 23 1.08 -15.94 11.87
N GLY A 24 0.97 -17.23 11.61
CA GLY A 24 -0.25 -18.00 11.76
C GLY A 24 -0.95 -18.33 10.42
N PRO A 25 -2.00 -19.16 10.46
CA PRO A 25 -2.79 -19.48 9.29
C PRO A 25 -3.41 -18.25 8.65
N SER A 26 -3.45 -18.21 7.32
CA SER A 26 -3.95 -17.07 6.50
C SER A 26 -3.23 -15.74 6.75
N ALA A 27 -2.15 -15.69 7.49
CA ALA A 27 -1.43 -14.44 7.73
C ALA A 27 -0.75 -13.97 6.45
N HIS A 28 -0.87 -12.68 6.16
CA HIS A 28 -0.23 -12.02 5.02
C HIS A 28 1.09 -11.38 5.42
N SER A 29 2.04 -11.38 4.49
CA SER A 29 3.34 -10.73 4.61
C SER A 29 3.58 -9.81 3.42
N TYR A 30 4.39 -8.78 3.65
CA TYR A 30 4.87 -7.87 2.62
C TYR A 30 6.36 -7.64 2.84
N MET A 31 7.12 -7.77 1.78
CA MET A 31 8.56 -7.51 1.75
C MET A 31 8.92 -6.76 0.47
N THR A 32 10.11 -6.20 0.42
CA THR A 32 10.67 -5.58 -0.77
C THR A 32 11.70 -6.53 -1.38
N GLY A 33 11.51 -6.88 -2.65
CA GLY A 33 12.46 -7.70 -3.40
C GLY A 33 13.78 -6.98 -3.67
N ALA A 34 14.76 -7.71 -4.15
CA ALA A 34 16.08 -7.18 -4.48
C ALA A 34 16.06 -6.11 -5.59
N ASP A 35 15.04 -6.13 -6.43
CA ASP A 35 14.78 -5.13 -7.49
C ASP A 35 13.95 -3.92 -7.01
N GLY A 36 13.60 -3.88 -5.71
CA GLY A 36 12.80 -2.83 -5.10
C GLY A 36 11.29 -3.01 -5.26
N ARG A 37 10.82 -4.13 -5.85
CA ARG A 37 9.39 -4.43 -6.03
C ARG A 37 8.77 -5.01 -4.78
N GLY A 38 7.46 -4.74 -4.60
CA GLY A 38 6.68 -5.34 -3.53
C GLY A 38 6.48 -6.85 -3.75
N LEU A 39 6.78 -7.62 -2.73
CA LEU A 39 6.53 -9.06 -2.65
C LEU A 39 5.47 -9.32 -1.61
N ARG A 40 4.40 -10.00 -1.99
CA ARG A 40 3.33 -10.42 -1.09
C ARG A 40 3.22 -11.91 -1.05
N PHE A 41 3.06 -12.43 0.15
CA PHE A 41 2.77 -13.84 0.34
C PHE A 41 1.86 -14.05 1.53
N ASN A 42 1.16 -15.16 1.53
CA ASN A 42 0.30 -15.54 2.64
C ASN A 42 0.54 -16.99 3.02
N ASN A 43 0.35 -17.25 4.29
CA ASN A 43 0.42 -18.60 4.82
C ASN A 43 -0.84 -19.41 4.48
N VAL A 44 -0.70 -20.73 4.47
CA VAL A 44 -1.82 -21.66 4.30
C VAL A 44 -2.94 -21.36 5.31
N SER A 45 -4.18 -21.49 4.85
CA SER A 45 -5.35 -21.16 5.66
C SER A 45 -5.71 -22.24 6.69
N SER A 46 -5.34 -23.50 6.43
CA SER A 46 -5.58 -24.62 7.35
C SER A 46 -4.62 -24.59 8.53
N VAL A 47 -5.14 -24.57 9.74
CA VAL A 47 -4.36 -24.67 10.99
C VAL A 47 -3.51 -25.95 11.00
N GLU A 48 -4.10 -27.09 10.59
CA GLU A 48 -3.41 -28.37 10.54
C GLU A 48 -2.22 -28.35 9.58
N LYS A 49 -2.41 -27.83 8.37
CA LYS A 49 -1.32 -27.69 7.37
C LYS A 49 -0.25 -26.73 7.87
N TYR A 50 -0.65 -25.62 8.51
CA TYR A 50 0.28 -24.64 9.05
C TYR A 50 1.16 -25.27 10.14
N LEU A 51 0.57 -26.01 11.10
CA LEU A 51 1.33 -26.69 12.15
C LEU A 51 2.26 -27.77 11.56
N LYS A 52 1.74 -28.55 10.61
CA LYS A 52 2.54 -29.59 9.95
C LYS A 52 3.74 -29.03 9.21
N SER A 53 3.64 -27.84 8.59
CA SER A 53 4.77 -27.21 7.89
C SER A 53 5.95 -26.88 8.82
N TRP A 54 5.71 -26.73 10.12
CA TRP A 54 6.75 -26.56 11.14
C TRP A 54 7.35 -27.88 11.62
N GLU A 55 6.57 -28.96 11.62
CA GLU A 55 7.02 -30.30 12.00
C GLU A 55 7.89 -30.95 10.91
N ASP A 56 7.52 -30.74 9.65
CA ASP A 56 8.21 -31.31 8.48
C ASP A 56 9.47 -30.53 8.07
N THR A 57 9.81 -29.45 8.78
CA THR A 57 10.97 -28.58 8.42
C THR A 57 12.29 -29.26 8.81
N LEU A 58 13.17 -29.44 7.83
CA LEU A 58 14.58 -29.78 8.07
C LEU A 58 15.29 -28.57 8.66
N GLU A 59 16.25 -28.78 9.57
CA GLU A 59 16.92 -27.75 10.39
C GLU A 59 17.50 -26.57 9.59
N ASP A 60 17.79 -26.76 8.28
CA ASP A 60 18.44 -25.74 7.43
C ASP A 60 17.48 -24.99 6.49
N GLU A 61 16.23 -25.43 6.29
CA GLU A 61 15.35 -24.83 5.25
C GLU A 61 14.27 -23.89 5.77
N GLY A 62 14.05 -23.80 7.08
CA GLY A 62 12.99 -23.01 7.67
C GLY A 62 11.58 -23.47 7.21
N PRO A 63 10.54 -23.24 8.01
CA PRO A 63 9.19 -23.72 7.70
C PRO A 63 8.60 -23.02 6.48
N SER A 64 8.14 -23.80 5.51
CA SER A 64 7.43 -23.29 4.32
C SER A 64 5.92 -23.42 4.49
N ALA A 65 5.33 -22.50 5.25
CA ALA A 65 3.89 -22.40 5.37
C ALA A 65 3.23 -21.54 4.28
N VAL A 66 4.01 -21.05 3.30
CA VAL A 66 3.52 -20.14 2.26
C VAL A 66 2.63 -20.89 1.27
N GLU A 67 1.40 -20.40 1.08
CA GLU A 67 0.42 -20.95 0.12
C GLU A 67 0.45 -20.23 -1.22
N ALA A 68 0.57 -18.90 -1.18
CA ALA A 68 0.60 -18.07 -2.38
C ALA A 68 1.68 -16.99 -2.26
N PHE A 69 2.25 -16.68 -3.40
CA PHE A 69 3.28 -15.65 -3.56
C PHE A 69 2.93 -14.82 -4.79
N SER A 70 3.06 -13.50 -4.70
CA SER A 70 2.90 -12.56 -5.80
C SER A 70 3.95 -11.48 -5.74
N GLU A 71 4.44 -11.11 -6.90
CA GLU A 71 5.35 -9.99 -7.12
C GLU A 71 4.58 -8.87 -7.80
N ASN A 72 4.67 -7.66 -7.26
CA ASN A 72 4.01 -6.50 -7.83
C ASN A 72 4.68 -6.07 -9.13
N THR A 73 3.90 -5.63 -10.09
CA THR A 73 4.41 -4.82 -11.20
C THR A 73 4.74 -3.41 -10.72
N LEU A 74 5.43 -2.61 -11.54
CA LEU A 74 5.66 -1.20 -11.21
C LEU A 74 4.34 -0.44 -10.99
N MET A 75 3.33 -0.73 -11.81
CA MET A 75 2.02 -0.07 -11.69
C MET A 75 1.28 -0.51 -10.43
N ASP A 76 1.41 -1.76 -10.02
CA ASP A 76 0.85 -2.23 -8.74
C ASP A 76 1.48 -1.48 -7.57
N ASP A 77 2.81 -1.34 -7.55
CA ASP A 77 3.53 -0.59 -6.50
C ASP A 77 3.13 0.89 -6.48
N VAL A 78 2.99 1.52 -7.65
CA VAL A 78 2.55 2.92 -7.80
C VAL A 78 1.12 3.09 -7.30
N SER A 79 0.19 2.24 -7.76
CA SER A 79 -1.21 2.26 -7.35
C SER A 79 -1.35 2.05 -5.85
N GLU A 80 -0.61 1.09 -5.30
CA GLU A 80 -0.63 0.79 -3.87
C GLU A 80 -0.08 1.94 -3.02
N TYR A 81 0.99 2.58 -3.45
CA TYR A 81 1.55 3.74 -2.77
C TYR A 81 0.54 4.90 -2.70
N ILE A 82 -0.16 5.15 -3.81
CA ILE A 82 -1.19 6.19 -3.88
C ILE A 82 -2.38 5.81 -3.00
N PHE A 83 -2.89 4.60 -3.14
CA PHE A 83 -4.04 4.10 -2.41
C PHE A 83 -3.84 4.14 -0.89
N THR A 84 -2.67 3.69 -0.42
CA THR A 84 -2.32 3.71 1.01
C THR A 84 -1.98 5.12 1.49
N GLY A 85 -1.31 5.91 0.66
CA GLY A 85 -0.94 7.30 0.95
C GLY A 85 -2.15 8.20 1.13
N LEU A 86 -3.17 8.10 0.27
CA LEU A 86 -4.41 8.86 0.37
C LEU A 86 -5.27 8.49 1.60
N ARG A 87 -5.00 7.38 2.28
CA ARG A 87 -5.63 7.03 3.58
C ARG A 87 -5.03 7.79 4.76
N LYS A 88 -3.85 8.38 4.58
CA LYS A 88 -3.18 9.18 5.60
C LYS A 88 -3.68 10.62 5.55
N ASN A 89 -3.87 11.24 6.72
CA ASN A 89 -4.19 12.67 6.79
C ASN A 89 -3.07 13.55 6.20
N SER A 90 -1.83 13.08 6.26
CA SER A 90 -0.68 13.71 5.63
C SER A 90 -0.69 13.60 4.11
N GLY A 91 -1.43 12.64 3.55
CA GLY A 91 -1.45 12.38 2.12
C GLY A 91 -0.17 11.74 1.59
N ILE A 92 0.11 12.04 0.33
CA ILE A 92 1.26 11.58 -0.46
C ILE A 92 2.28 12.69 -0.54
N ASP A 93 3.52 12.41 -0.17
CA ASP A 93 4.68 13.28 -0.43
C ASP A 93 5.15 13.04 -1.89
N LEU A 94 5.05 14.07 -2.74
CA LEU A 94 5.42 13.98 -4.16
C LEU A 94 6.93 13.90 -4.36
N GLY A 95 7.72 14.43 -3.44
CA GLY A 95 9.16 14.29 -3.46
C GLY A 95 9.58 12.84 -3.16
N ASP A 96 8.93 12.20 -2.17
CA ASP A 96 9.15 10.78 -1.87
C ASP A 96 8.69 9.88 -3.03
N PHE A 97 7.53 10.18 -3.61
CA PHE A 97 7.03 9.50 -4.80
C PHE A 97 8.05 9.50 -5.94
N ARG A 98 8.60 10.68 -6.29
CA ARG A 98 9.62 10.82 -7.34
C ARG A 98 10.90 10.06 -7.04
N ARG A 99 11.36 10.08 -5.77
CA ARG A 99 12.55 9.31 -5.36
C ARG A 99 12.33 7.81 -5.51
N ARG A 100 11.14 7.33 -5.20
CA ARG A 100 10.79 5.90 -5.21
C ARG A 100 10.57 5.37 -6.62
N PHE A 101 9.85 6.10 -7.46
CA PHE A 101 9.40 5.64 -8.77
C PHE A 101 10.11 6.28 -9.97
N GLY A 102 10.99 7.26 -9.73
CA GLY A 102 11.81 7.90 -10.75
C GLY A 102 11.06 8.87 -11.68
N LYS A 103 9.75 9.07 -11.49
CA LYS A 103 8.86 9.91 -12.30
C LYS A 103 7.87 10.66 -11.42
N ASP A 104 7.26 11.71 -12.00
CA ASP A 104 6.13 12.37 -11.37
C ASP A 104 4.86 11.51 -11.42
N LEU A 105 3.98 11.68 -10.42
CA LEU A 105 2.72 10.94 -10.34
C LEU A 105 1.89 11.10 -11.63
N TRP A 106 1.83 12.30 -12.18
CA TRP A 106 1.06 12.57 -13.39
C TRP A 106 1.70 12.08 -14.69
N GLU A 107 2.91 11.57 -14.65
CA GLU A 107 3.50 10.82 -15.76
C GLU A 107 2.98 9.36 -15.83
N PHE A 108 2.59 8.78 -14.66
CA PHE A 108 1.92 7.50 -14.61
C PHE A 108 0.43 7.61 -14.93
N TYR A 109 -0.22 8.68 -14.48
CA TYR A 109 -1.66 8.91 -14.57
C TYR A 109 -1.99 10.20 -15.31
N SER A 110 -1.57 10.27 -16.57
CA SER A 110 -1.88 11.41 -17.47
C SER A 110 -3.31 11.33 -18.03
N GLY A 111 -3.78 12.44 -18.61
CA GLY A 111 -5.05 12.52 -19.31
C GLY A 111 -6.26 12.40 -18.40
N HIS A 112 -7.18 11.51 -18.72
CA HIS A 112 -8.49 11.42 -18.06
C HIS A 112 -8.43 11.26 -16.53
N VAL A 113 -7.50 10.46 -16.01
CA VAL A 113 -7.35 10.26 -14.56
C VAL A 113 -6.99 11.57 -13.86
N ARG A 114 -6.10 12.33 -14.43
CA ARG A 114 -5.71 13.65 -13.92
C ARG A 114 -6.88 14.63 -13.96
N GLU A 115 -7.57 14.71 -15.10
CA GLU A 115 -8.73 15.59 -15.29
C GLU A 115 -9.82 15.28 -14.27
N GLU A 116 -10.17 14.01 -14.11
CA GLU A 116 -11.17 13.58 -13.11
C GLU A 116 -10.72 13.86 -11.68
N PHE A 117 -9.43 13.71 -11.38
CA PHE A 117 -8.90 14.06 -10.07
C PHE A 117 -8.96 15.57 -9.79
N GLU A 118 -8.71 16.41 -10.81
CA GLU A 118 -8.84 17.86 -10.71
C GLU A 118 -10.28 18.29 -10.37
N GLU A 119 -11.32 17.58 -10.86
CA GLU A 119 -12.71 17.81 -10.42
C GLU A 119 -12.90 17.58 -8.91
N TYR A 120 -12.22 16.61 -8.32
CA TYR A 120 -12.27 16.41 -6.86
C TYR A 120 -11.52 17.51 -6.10
N VAL A 121 -10.47 18.08 -6.68
CA VAL A 121 -9.77 19.25 -6.11
C VAL A 121 -10.69 20.47 -6.12
N ASP A 122 -11.31 20.78 -7.27
CA ASP A 122 -12.23 21.89 -7.42
C ASP A 122 -13.48 21.74 -6.53
N GLY A 123 -13.94 20.52 -6.35
CA GLY A 123 -15.01 20.17 -5.43
C GLY A 123 -14.65 20.23 -3.95
N GLY A 124 -13.38 20.51 -3.62
CA GLY A 124 -12.86 20.56 -2.25
C GLY A 124 -12.77 19.21 -1.54
N PHE A 125 -12.70 18.10 -2.28
CA PHE A 125 -12.51 16.74 -1.74
C PHE A 125 -11.03 16.38 -1.62
N ALA A 126 -10.18 16.94 -2.48
CA ALA A 126 -8.73 16.78 -2.42
C ALA A 126 -8.05 18.15 -2.35
N ALA A 127 -6.80 18.17 -1.91
CA ALA A 127 -5.94 19.34 -1.92
C ALA A 127 -4.59 18.94 -2.52
N VAL A 128 -4.09 19.75 -3.44
CA VAL A 128 -2.81 19.57 -4.11
C VAL A 128 -1.95 20.79 -3.82
N THR A 129 -0.69 20.55 -3.50
CA THR A 129 0.38 21.54 -3.41
C THR A 129 1.55 21.06 -4.25
N ASP A 130 2.62 21.85 -4.36
CA ASP A 130 3.83 21.47 -5.10
C ASP A 130 4.48 20.19 -4.56
N ASP A 131 4.30 19.92 -3.27
CA ASP A 131 4.97 18.81 -2.57
C ASP A 131 4.01 17.71 -2.08
N ASN A 132 2.69 17.92 -2.16
CA ASN A 132 1.76 17.02 -1.49
C ASN A 132 0.41 16.92 -2.17
N ILE A 133 -0.14 15.70 -2.15
CA ILE A 133 -1.54 15.40 -2.50
C ILE A 133 -2.22 14.73 -1.32
N ARG A 134 -3.34 15.26 -0.85
CA ARG A 134 -4.09 14.68 0.26
C ARG A 134 -5.60 14.81 0.07
N LEU A 135 -6.34 13.94 0.71
CA LEU A 135 -7.79 14.11 0.83
C LEU A 135 -8.13 15.10 1.97
N THR A 136 -9.16 15.89 1.74
CA THR A 136 -9.78 16.69 2.81
C THR A 136 -10.69 15.80 3.68
N VAL A 137 -11.20 16.34 4.78
CA VAL A 137 -12.21 15.62 5.60
C VAL A 137 -13.43 15.23 4.74
N LYS A 138 -13.84 16.12 3.82
CA LYS A 138 -14.92 15.86 2.86
C LYS A 138 -14.54 14.71 1.90
N GLY A 139 -13.31 14.68 1.41
CA GLY A 139 -12.79 13.64 0.53
C GLY A 139 -12.65 12.28 1.20
N MET A 140 -12.29 12.25 2.49
CA MET A 140 -12.19 11.00 3.23
C MET A 140 -13.52 10.22 3.27
N ASN A 141 -14.66 10.90 3.26
CA ASN A 141 -15.97 10.24 3.22
C ASN A 141 -16.25 9.49 1.92
N ILE A 142 -15.61 9.86 0.83
CA ILE A 142 -15.71 9.23 -0.49
C ILE A 142 -14.37 8.68 -0.99
N SER A 143 -13.43 8.45 -0.08
CA SER A 143 -12.04 8.10 -0.39
C SER A 143 -11.91 6.90 -1.33
N ASN A 144 -12.73 5.85 -1.15
CA ASN A 144 -12.70 4.69 -2.02
C ASN A 144 -12.98 5.03 -3.50
N ARG A 145 -13.89 5.99 -3.74
CA ARG A 145 -14.21 6.44 -5.10
C ARG A 145 -13.05 7.20 -5.72
N ILE A 146 -12.41 8.09 -4.96
CA ILE A 146 -11.24 8.85 -5.43
C ILE A 146 -10.04 7.94 -5.67
N MET A 147 -9.78 7.02 -4.74
CA MET A 147 -8.67 6.07 -4.86
C MET A 147 -8.84 5.10 -6.02
N ALA A 148 -10.10 4.77 -6.41
CA ALA A 148 -10.38 3.90 -7.56
C ALA A 148 -9.92 4.48 -8.91
N LEU A 149 -9.59 5.77 -8.99
CA LEU A 149 -9.00 6.36 -10.19
C LEU A 149 -7.60 5.85 -10.49
N PHE A 150 -6.91 5.36 -9.46
CA PHE A 150 -5.49 5.00 -9.51
C PHE A 150 -5.25 3.48 -9.49
N VAL A 151 -6.28 2.69 -9.74
CA VAL A 151 -6.22 1.21 -9.70
C VAL A 151 -6.53 0.60 -11.07
#